data_67767562f675447921bf328b1dd66200
#
_entry.id   67767562f675447921bf328b1dd66200
#
_cell.length_a   1.000
_cell.length_b   1.000
_cell.length_c   1.000
_cell.angle_alpha   90.00
_cell.angle_beta   90.00
_cell.angle_gamma   90.00
#
_symmetry.space_group_name_H-M   'P 1'
#
loop_
_entity.id
_entity.type
_entity.pdbx_description
1 polymer ?
#
loop_
_entity_poly.entity_id
_entity_poly.type
_entity_poly.pdbx_seq_one_letter_code
_entity_poly.pdbx_strand_id
1 'polypeptide(L)'
;LPTAIFAGNDMMAMGLINAANEKGIAIPHDISVMGYDDIHIVKYMSPSLTTVHQPKYRLGKAAVDALVARIGNSEHPPQIVELEPTVMARGSVSFKGDMS
;
A
#
# COMPACT_ATOMS: atom_id res chain seq x y z
N LEU A 1 -7.39 -10.44 19.78
CA LEU A 1 -6.74 -10.06 18.51
C LEU A 1 -7.66 -9.17 17.69
N PRO A 2 -7.12 -8.17 16.99
CA PRO A 2 -7.91 -7.45 16.00
C PRO A 2 -8.27 -8.38 14.83
N THR A 3 -9.28 -8.02 14.08
CA THR A 3 -9.68 -8.80 12.90
C THR A 3 -8.95 -8.36 11.64
N ALA A 4 -8.39 -7.17 11.63
CA ALA A 4 -7.65 -6.61 10.51
C ALA A 4 -6.62 -5.60 10.98
N ILE A 5 -5.52 -5.49 10.25
CA ILE A 5 -4.47 -4.52 10.52
C ILE A 5 -4.08 -3.85 9.20
N PHE A 6 -4.07 -2.52 9.22
CA PHE A 6 -3.57 -1.73 8.10
C PHE A 6 -2.16 -1.24 8.49
N ALA A 7 -1.15 -1.83 7.87
CA ALA A 7 0.24 -1.44 8.12
C ALA A 7 0.58 -0.16 7.36
N GLY A 8 1.53 0.61 7.89
CA GLY A 8 1.91 1.89 7.31
C GLY A 8 2.49 1.81 5.90
N ASN A 9 3.09 0.69 5.55
CA ASN A 9 3.57 0.40 4.20
C ASN A 9 3.73 -1.10 4.02
N ASP A 10 4.10 -1.51 2.81
CA ASP A 10 4.24 -2.92 2.47
C ASP A 10 5.37 -3.61 3.24
N MET A 11 6.45 -2.92 3.52
CA MET A 11 7.56 -3.51 4.28
C MET A 11 7.12 -3.84 5.71
N MET A 12 6.36 -2.95 6.32
CA MET A 12 5.80 -3.21 7.65
C MET A 12 4.79 -4.35 7.60
N ALA A 13 3.97 -4.41 6.56
CA ALA A 13 3.02 -5.51 6.37
C ALA A 13 3.75 -6.85 6.25
N MET A 14 4.85 -6.89 5.52
CA MET A 14 5.66 -8.10 5.38
C MET A 14 6.21 -8.57 6.73
N GLY A 15 6.72 -7.64 7.53
CA GLY A 15 7.21 -7.96 8.87
C GLY A 15 6.11 -8.49 9.77
N LEU A 16 4.93 -7.90 9.68
CA LEU A 16 3.76 -8.34 10.44
C LEU A 16 3.35 -9.76 10.05
N ILE A 17 3.28 -10.04 8.77
CA ILE A 17 2.91 -11.38 8.27
C ILE A 17 3.95 -12.41 8.71
N ASN A 18 5.22 -12.06 8.65
CA ASN A 18 6.28 -12.96 9.09
C ASN A 18 6.16 -13.27 10.59
N ALA A 19 5.93 -12.25 11.41
CA ALA A 19 5.75 -12.44 12.84
C ALA A 19 4.50 -13.26 13.15
N ALA A 20 3.42 -13.04 12.42
CA ALA A 20 2.20 -13.84 12.57
C ALA A 20 2.45 -15.31 12.26
N ASN A 21 3.19 -15.59 11.18
CA ASN A 21 3.55 -16.95 10.82
C ASN A 21 4.35 -17.65 11.92
N GLU A 22 5.29 -16.94 12.53
CA GLU A 22 6.09 -17.50 13.62
C GLU A 22 5.24 -17.85 14.83
N LYS A 23 4.13 -17.15 15.03
CA LYS A 23 3.23 -17.37 16.16
C LYS A 23 2.05 -18.28 15.84
N GLY A 24 1.99 -18.82 14.64
CA GLY A 24 0.88 -19.68 14.24
C GLY A 24 -0.43 -18.92 13.97
N ILE A 25 -0.36 -17.63 13.74
CA ILE A 25 -1.52 -16.81 13.39
C ILE A 25 -1.67 -16.83 11.87
N ALA A 26 -2.84 -17.25 11.40
CA ALA A 26 -3.09 -17.38 9.96
C ALA A 26 -3.56 -16.06 9.35
N ILE A 27 -2.96 -15.69 8.23
CA ILE A 27 -3.35 -14.53 7.43
C ILE A 27 -3.93 -15.07 6.11
N PRO A 28 -5.14 -14.75 5.71
CA PRO A 28 -6.08 -13.79 6.30
C PRO A 28 -7.10 -14.39 7.28
N HIS A 29 -7.00 -15.69 7.57
CA HIS A 29 -8.05 -16.38 8.33
C HIS A 29 -8.27 -15.78 9.72
N ASP A 30 -7.19 -15.59 10.47
CA ASP A 30 -7.27 -15.03 11.83
C ASP A 30 -7.25 -13.50 11.80
N ILE A 31 -6.41 -12.93 10.97
CA ILE A 31 -6.25 -11.48 10.83
C ILE A 31 -6.06 -11.14 9.35
N SER A 32 -6.82 -10.18 8.85
CA SER A 32 -6.57 -9.59 7.53
C SER A 32 -5.48 -8.53 7.63
N VAL A 33 -4.62 -8.45 6.63
CA VAL A 33 -3.52 -7.49 6.62
C VAL A 33 -3.52 -6.73 5.30
N MET A 34 -3.41 -5.41 5.39
CA MET A 34 -3.29 -4.53 4.24
C MET A 34 -2.05 -3.67 4.37
N GLY A 35 -1.34 -3.48 3.28
CA GLY A 35 -0.19 -2.60 3.21
C GLY A 35 -0.49 -1.31 2.44
N TYR A 36 0.55 -0.60 2.09
CA TYR A 36 0.47 0.64 1.31
C TYR A 36 1.73 0.77 0.49
N ASP A 37 1.60 0.98 -0.80
CA ASP A 37 2.69 1.26 -1.74
C ASP A 37 2.70 0.36 -2.97
N ASP A 38 2.31 -0.88 -2.83
CA ASP A 38 2.35 -1.89 -3.89
C ASP A 38 3.75 -2.05 -4.47
N ILE A 39 4.71 -2.33 -3.59
CA ILE A 39 6.06 -2.64 -4.06
C ILE A 39 6.05 -3.96 -4.84
N HIS A 40 7.01 -4.13 -5.73
CA HIS A 40 6.96 -5.20 -6.72
C HIS A 40 6.80 -6.60 -6.11
N ILE A 41 7.47 -6.86 -5.00
CA ILE A 41 7.54 -8.21 -4.43
C ILE A 41 6.22 -8.69 -3.80
N VAL A 42 5.34 -7.78 -3.38
CA VAL A 42 4.19 -8.17 -2.55
C VAL A 42 3.15 -9.02 -3.26
N LYS A 43 3.08 -8.96 -4.57
CA LYS A 43 2.17 -9.82 -5.34
C LYS A 43 2.64 -11.27 -5.42
N TYR A 44 3.90 -11.51 -5.11
CA TYR A 44 4.49 -12.85 -5.12
C TYR A 44 4.58 -13.48 -3.73
N MET A 45 4.11 -12.78 -2.72
CA MET A 45 4.07 -13.31 -1.35
C MET A 45 2.97 -14.36 -1.21
N SER A 46 3.03 -15.12 -0.12
CA SER A 46 2.00 -16.08 0.25
C SER A 46 1.58 -15.82 1.71
N PRO A 47 0.41 -15.23 1.95
CA PRO A 47 -0.54 -14.75 0.94
C PRO A 47 -0.04 -13.51 0.21
N SER A 48 -0.51 -13.32 -1.02
CA SER A 48 -0.21 -12.09 -1.75
C SER A 48 -0.87 -10.91 -1.05
N LEU A 49 -0.15 -9.80 -0.97
CA LEU A 49 -0.56 -8.68 -0.12
C LEU A 49 -1.55 -7.74 -0.80
N THR A 50 -2.69 -7.55 -0.14
CA THR A 50 -3.61 -6.46 -0.49
C THR A 50 -2.96 -5.15 -0.07
N THR A 51 -2.91 -4.18 -0.96
CA THR A 51 -2.19 -2.95 -0.74
C THR A 51 -2.79 -1.81 -1.57
N VAL A 52 -2.32 -0.61 -1.34
CA VAL A 52 -2.70 0.55 -2.12
C VAL A 52 -1.60 0.85 -3.12
N HIS A 53 -1.94 0.80 -4.40
CA HIS A 53 -1.02 1.13 -5.48
C HIS A 53 -0.99 2.64 -5.69
N GLN A 54 0.17 3.24 -5.52
CA GLN A 54 0.39 4.64 -5.87
C GLN A 54 0.97 4.73 -7.28
N PRO A 55 0.53 5.68 -8.11
CA PRO A 55 1.12 5.87 -9.43
C PRO A 55 2.48 6.57 -9.30
N LYS A 56 3.50 5.83 -8.86
CA LYS A 56 4.79 6.38 -8.44
C LYS A 56 5.52 7.16 -9.52
N TYR A 57 5.54 6.60 -10.74
CA TYR A 57 6.18 7.30 -11.86
C TYR A 57 5.50 8.64 -12.13
N ARG A 58 4.17 8.62 -12.19
CA ARG A 58 3.38 9.84 -12.44
C ARG A 58 3.52 10.85 -11.32
N LEU A 59 3.60 10.37 -10.06
CA LEU A 59 3.84 11.24 -8.91
C LEU A 59 5.20 11.93 -9.03
N GLY A 60 6.25 11.17 -9.32
CA GLY A 60 7.59 11.73 -9.50
C GLY A 60 7.65 12.72 -10.65
N LYS A 61 7.05 12.35 -11.77
CA LYS A 61 7.00 13.23 -12.94
C LYS A 61 6.28 14.53 -12.65
N ALA A 62 5.11 14.45 -12.02
CA ALA A 62 4.33 15.64 -11.67
C ALA A 62 5.09 16.54 -10.70
N ALA A 63 5.80 15.96 -9.74
CA ALA A 63 6.60 16.71 -8.78
C ALA A 63 7.73 17.47 -9.48
N VAL A 64 8.44 16.81 -10.37
CA VAL A 64 9.55 17.44 -11.13
C VAL A 64 9.01 18.52 -12.06
N ASP A 65 7.93 18.24 -12.78
CA ASP A 65 7.33 19.22 -13.69
C ASP A 65 6.91 20.49 -12.92
N ALA A 66 6.29 20.33 -11.76
CA ALA A 66 5.87 21.46 -10.94
C ALA A 66 7.08 22.26 -10.41
N LEU A 67 8.14 21.57 -9.99
CA LEU A 67 9.34 22.19 -9.48
C LEU A 67 10.05 22.98 -10.59
N VAL A 68 10.23 22.37 -11.76
CA VAL A 68 10.89 23.00 -12.90
C VAL A 68 10.13 24.28 -13.32
N ALA A 69 8.81 24.24 -13.33
CA ALA A 69 8.00 25.41 -13.63
C ALA A 69 8.28 26.56 -12.65
N ARG A 70 8.46 26.26 -11.36
CA ARG A 70 8.77 27.26 -10.34
C ARG A 70 10.20 27.77 -10.44
N ILE A 71 11.15 26.90 -10.77
CA ILE A 71 12.56 27.31 -10.96
C ILE A 71 12.66 28.28 -12.13
N GLY A 72 11.94 28.01 -13.22
CA GLY A 72 11.98 28.86 -14.41
C GLY A 72 11.25 30.20 -14.22
N ASN A 73 10.32 30.26 -13.28
CA ASN A 73 9.53 31.46 -12.99
C ASN A 73 9.08 31.46 -11.53
N SER A 74 9.77 32.23 -10.71
CA SER A 74 9.52 32.27 -9.26
C SER A 74 8.13 32.83 -8.93
N GLU A 75 7.47 33.50 -9.87
CA GLU A 75 6.11 34.01 -9.68
C GLU A 75 5.05 32.99 -10.09
N HIS A 76 5.47 31.88 -10.66
CA HIS A 76 4.53 30.81 -10.99
C HIS A 76 3.86 30.30 -9.68
N PRO A 77 2.53 30.28 -9.61
CA PRO A 77 1.87 29.90 -8.37
C PRO A 77 2.14 28.43 -8.03
N PRO A 78 2.14 28.08 -6.74
CA PRO A 78 2.22 26.69 -6.34
C PRO A 78 1.06 25.88 -6.93
N GLN A 79 1.36 24.65 -7.32
CA GLN A 79 0.36 23.75 -7.87
C GLN A 79 0.05 22.62 -6.88
N ILE A 80 -1.23 22.26 -6.84
CA ILE A 80 -1.66 21.05 -6.15
C ILE A 80 -2.09 20.07 -7.23
N VAL A 81 -1.38 18.94 -7.32
CA VAL A 81 -1.69 17.89 -8.29
C VAL A 81 -2.06 16.64 -7.50
N GLU A 82 -3.28 16.19 -7.66
CA GLU A 82 -3.77 14.99 -7.01
C GLU A 82 -3.81 13.83 -7.98
N LEU A 83 -3.24 12.69 -7.60
CA LEU A 83 -3.29 11.46 -8.38
C LEU A 83 -3.98 10.40 -7.55
N GLU A 84 -4.91 9.68 -8.15
CA GLU A 84 -5.69 8.67 -7.44
C GLU A 84 -4.89 7.40 -7.20
N PRO A 85 -4.82 6.93 -5.95
CA PRO A 85 -4.32 5.59 -5.68
C PRO A 85 -5.39 4.55 -5.97
N THR A 86 -4.98 3.30 -6.11
CA THR A 86 -5.88 2.18 -6.39
C THR A 86 -5.65 1.07 -5.38
N VAL A 87 -6.74 0.54 -4.82
CA VAL A 87 -6.64 -0.63 -3.96
C VAL A 87 -6.42 -1.87 -4.81
N MET A 88 -5.36 -2.60 -4.52
CA MET A 88 -5.03 -3.86 -5.16
C MET A 88 -5.44 -4.99 -4.22
N ALA A 89 -6.63 -5.53 -4.43
CA ALA A 89 -7.16 -6.60 -3.60
C ALA A 89 -6.48 -7.93 -3.95
N ARG A 90 -5.90 -8.57 -2.94
CA ARG A 90 -5.19 -9.84 -3.09
C ARG A 90 -5.56 -10.80 -1.96
N GLY A 91 -4.70 -11.74 -1.65
CA GLY A 91 -5.02 -12.85 -0.76
C GLY A 91 -4.93 -12.57 0.74
N SER A 92 -4.39 -11.43 1.16
CA SER A 92 -4.12 -11.16 2.58
C SER A 92 -5.33 -10.61 3.35
N VAL A 93 -6.45 -10.41 2.70
CA VAL A 93 -7.68 -9.87 3.28
C VAL A 93 -8.84 -10.81 2.96
N SER A 94 -9.70 -11.07 3.94
CA SER A 94 -10.90 -11.86 3.75
C SER A 94 -12.06 -11.21 4.49
N PHE A 95 -13.27 -11.64 4.12
CA PHE A 95 -14.46 -11.21 4.85
C PHE A 95 -14.47 -11.79 6.24
N LYS A 96 -14.68 -10.94 7.24
CA LYS A 96 -14.86 -11.37 8.60
C LYS A 96 -16.27 -11.88 8.76
N GLY A 97 -16.80 -12.61 9.10
CA GLY A 97 -18.18 -13.06 9.14
C GLY A 97 -18.55 -14.04 8.05
N ASP A 98 -17.70 -14.23 7.08
CA ASP A 98 -17.86 -15.25 6.06
C ASP A 98 -17.36 -16.57 6.60
N MET A 99 -18.08 -17.05 7.55
CA MET A 99 -17.61 -18.14 8.37
C MET A 99 -18.07 -19.47 7.94
N SER A 100 -18.83 -19.44 6.99
CA SER A 100 -19.42 -20.68 6.54
C SER A 100 -18.45 -21.60 5.91
#